data_7283f91302224ebdfae4f50f0dea54a1
#
_entry.id   7283f91302224ebdfae4f50f0dea54a1
#
_cell.length_a   1.000
_cell.length_b   1.000
_cell.length_c   1.000
_cell.angle_alpha   90.00
_cell.angle_beta   90.00
_cell.angle_gamma   90.00
#
_symmetry.space_group_name_H-M   'P 1'
#
loop_
_entity.id
_entity.type
_entity.pdbx_description
1 polymer ?
#
loop_
_entity_poly.entity_id
_entity_poly.type
_entity_poly.pdbx_seq_one_letter_code
_entity_poly.pdbx_strand_id
1 'polypeptide(L)'
;KVVSYTSTDYKLSDYGIERVYPQQPSYSKDTKVEEVVFQYNKAAYKTRSFANAPEVKVEMLGTMRGVQIASLQVEPISYNPSSNTIRVFNDINFEVDFEGADLELTEETLVGSYSPYYDVVYKQMFNSRTLADVFYDHPDLYETPVHMTVVANEMFEEALQPWLAWKTQKGFYIDVNYVEST
;
A
#
# COMPACT_ATOMS: atom_id res chain seq x y z
N LYS A 1 6.61 -16.05 6.96
CA LYS A 1 6.53 -17.07 8.05
C LYS A 1 6.55 -16.37 9.40
N VAL A 2 5.57 -16.69 10.29
CA VAL A 2 5.61 -16.23 11.69
C VAL A 2 6.64 -17.08 12.45
N VAL A 3 7.54 -16.43 13.19
CA VAL A 3 8.62 -17.05 13.94
C VAL A 3 8.23 -17.21 15.41
N SER A 4 7.77 -16.12 16.03
CA SER A 4 7.34 -16.11 17.42
C SER A 4 6.31 -15.00 17.68
N TYR A 5 5.54 -15.18 18.74
CA TYR A 5 4.60 -14.18 19.25
C TYR A 5 4.27 -14.48 20.71
N THR A 6 3.72 -13.49 21.40
CA THR A 6 3.01 -13.67 22.67
C THR A 6 1.53 -13.37 22.50
N SER A 7 0.67 -13.76 23.44
CA SER A 7 -0.75 -13.44 23.32
C SER A 7 -1.40 -13.16 24.68
N THR A 8 -2.40 -12.29 24.66
CA THR A 8 -3.21 -11.94 25.82
C THR A 8 -4.68 -11.96 25.46
N ASP A 9 -5.49 -12.58 26.29
CA ASP A 9 -6.92 -12.69 26.10
C ASP A 9 -7.67 -11.61 26.91
N TYR A 10 -8.61 -10.92 26.27
CA TYR A 10 -9.43 -9.88 26.88
C TYR A 10 -10.91 -10.21 26.69
N LYS A 11 -11.65 -10.29 27.80
CA LYS A 11 -13.09 -10.49 27.77
C LYS A 11 -13.76 -9.14 27.50
N LEU A 12 -14.46 -9.02 26.39
CA LEU A 12 -15.01 -7.75 25.93
C LEU A 12 -16.12 -7.20 26.84
N SER A 13 -16.84 -8.10 27.53
CA SER A 13 -17.85 -7.68 28.51
C SER A 13 -17.28 -6.85 29.68
N ASP A 14 -16.02 -7.04 30.03
CA ASP A 14 -15.36 -6.30 31.10
C ASP A 14 -15.11 -4.83 30.72
N TYR A 15 -15.20 -4.54 29.42
CA TYR A 15 -15.09 -3.21 28.82
C TYR A 15 -16.44 -2.66 28.34
N GLY A 16 -17.56 -3.30 28.71
CA GLY A 16 -18.88 -2.88 28.28
C GLY A 16 -19.23 -3.15 26.82
N ILE A 17 -18.43 -4.00 26.14
CA ILE A 17 -18.63 -4.36 24.73
C ILE A 17 -19.37 -5.70 24.68
N GLU A 18 -20.62 -5.67 24.22
CA GLU A 18 -21.45 -6.87 24.12
C GLU A 18 -21.04 -7.78 22.96
N ARG A 19 -20.58 -7.21 21.85
CA ARG A 19 -20.23 -7.97 20.66
C ARG A 19 -19.39 -7.16 19.69
N VAL A 20 -18.51 -7.84 18.94
CA VAL A 20 -17.87 -7.28 17.74
C VAL A 20 -18.78 -7.57 16.54
N TYR A 21 -19.07 -6.55 15.75
CA TYR A 21 -19.90 -6.69 14.55
C TYR A 21 -19.03 -6.97 13.32
N PRO A 22 -19.56 -7.70 12.31
CA PRO A 22 -18.80 -7.97 11.08
C PRO A 22 -18.60 -6.71 10.27
N GLN A 23 -17.49 -6.68 9.53
CA GLN A 23 -17.25 -5.63 8.56
C GLN A 23 -18.42 -5.58 7.56
N GLN A 24 -18.91 -4.39 7.30
CA GLN A 24 -19.95 -4.18 6.31
C GLN A 24 -19.33 -3.97 4.92
N PRO A 25 -20.05 -4.35 3.84
CA PRO A 25 -19.59 -4.08 2.48
C PRO A 25 -19.35 -2.59 2.26
N SER A 26 -18.42 -2.28 1.37
CA SER A 26 -18.25 -0.91 0.90
C SER A 26 -19.45 -0.50 0.03
N TYR A 27 -19.98 0.68 0.28
CA TYR A 27 -21.07 1.25 -0.50
C TYR A 27 -20.55 2.35 -1.42
N SER A 28 -21.22 2.51 -2.56
CA SER A 28 -21.00 3.66 -3.45
C SER A 28 -21.37 4.96 -2.74
N LYS A 29 -20.72 6.06 -3.10
CA LYS A 29 -21.07 7.41 -2.58
C LYS A 29 -22.51 7.83 -2.89
N ASP A 30 -23.10 7.24 -3.91
CA ASP A 30 -24.48 7.52 -4.34
C ASP A 30 -25.52 6.65 -3.61
N THR A 31 -25.08 5.70 -2.78
CA THR A 31 -26.00 4.84 -2.01
C THR A 31 -26.66 5.64 -0.91
N LYS A 32 -27.99 5.64 -0.88
CA LYS A 32 -28.73 6.31 0.18
C LYS A 32 -28.62 5.51 1.47
N VAL A 33 -28.41 6.21 2.58
CA VAL A 33 -28.20 5.59 3.90
C VAL A 33 -29.40 4.73 4.29
N GLU A 34 -30.61 5.13 3.90
CA GLU A 34 -31.86 4.40 4.19
C GLU A 34 -31.97 3.06 3.45
N GLU A 35 -31.21 2.89 2.36
CA GLU A 35 -31.18 1.67 1.54
C GLU A 35 -30.11 0.67 2.05
N VAL A 36 -29.24 1.11 2.99
CA VAL A 36 -28.17 0.26 3.52
C VAL A 36 -28.72 -0.74 4.52
N VAL A 37 -28.70 -2.02 4.13
CA VAL A 37 -29.11 -3.12 5.01
C VAL A 37 -27.91 -3.71 5.73
N PHE A 38 -27.94 -3.70 7.07
CA PHE A 38 -26.89 -4.32 7.86
C PHE A 38 -26.79 -5.82 7.57
N GLN A 39 -25.62 -6.25 7.12
CA GLN A 39 -25.35 -7.66 6.80
C GLN A 39 -24.77 -8.38 8.02
N TYR A 40 -25.54 -9.30 8.56
CA TYR A 40 -25.13 -10.11 9.70
C TYR A 40 -24.66 -11.49 9.24
N ASN A 41 -23.37 -11.75 9.37
CA ASN A 41 -22.80 -13.06 9.05
C ASN A 41 -22.98 -14.04 10.22
N LYS A 42 -24.11 -14.76 10.23
CA LYS A 42 -24.43 -15.74 11.27
C LYS A 42 -23.38 -16.88 11.36
N ALA A 43 -22.71 -17.21 10.28
CA ALA A 43 -21.72 -18.29 10.26
C ALA A 43 -20.45 -17.88 11.04
N ALA A 44 -20.01 -16.63 10.91
CA ALA A 44 -18.85 -16.11 11.65
C ALA A 44 -19.04 -16.20 13.16
N TYR A 45 -20.27 -16.03 13.66
CA TYR A 45 -20.58 -16.10 15.10
C TYR A 45 -20.74 -17.51 15.66
N LYS A 46 -20.63 -18.55 14.82
CA LYS A 46 -20.62 -19.94 15.28
C LYS A 46 -19.23 -20.43 15.67
N THR A 47 -18.19 -19.67 15.35
CA THR A 47 -16.82 -19.98 15.71
C THR A 47 -16.67 -20.02 17.22
N ARG A 48 -16.01 -21.08 17.74
CA ARG A 48 -15.83 -21.34 19.17
C ARG A 48 -14.36 -21.37 19.60
N SER A 49 -13.46 -21.05 18.70
CA SER A 49 -12.02 -21.07 18.93
C SER A 49 -11.37 -19.80 18.44
N PHE A 50 -10.22 -19.48 18.99
CA PHE A 50 -9.33 -18.47 18.43
C PHE A 50 -8.52 -19.02 17.27
N ALA A 51 -7.98 -18.16 16.45
CA ALA A 51 -6.83 -18.52 15.60
C ALA A 51 -5.65 -18.95 16.49
N ASN A 52 -4.90 -19.95 16.03
CA ASN A 52 -3.78 -20.48 16.81
C ASN A 52 -2.57 -19.55 16.80
N ALA A 53 -2.42 -18.72 15.76
CA ALA A 53 -1.33 -17.78 15.55
C ALA A 53 -1.83 -16.53 14.84
N PRO A 54 -1.08 -15.40 14.90
CA PRO A 54 -1.36 -14.25 14.06
C PRO A 54 -1.20 -14.62 12.59
N GLU A 55 -2.03 -14.08 11.74
CA GLU A 55 -1.90 -14.26 10.31
C GLU A 55 -1.04 -13.16 9.72
N VAL A 56 -0.04 -13.54 8.91
CA VAL A 56 0.82 -12.61 8.16
C VAL A 56 0.73 -13.00 6.69
N LYS A 57 0.26 -12.06 5.87
CA LYS A 57 0.09 -12.24 4.42
C LYS A 57 0.94 -11.24 3.67
N VAL A 58 1.49 -11.69 2.54
CA VAL A 58 2.17 -10.82 1.57
C VAL A 58 1.37 -10.89 0.28
N GLU A 59 0.99 -9.73 -0.24
CA GLU A 59 0.27 -9.60 -1.50
C GLU A 59 1.06 -8.72 -2.46
N MET A 60 1.37 -9.23 -3.67
CA MET A 60 2.05 -8.48 -4.70
C MET A 60 1.12 -7.40 -5.26
N LEU A 61 1.52 -6.14 -5.17
CA LEU A 61 0.75 -5.00 -5.67
C LEU A 61 1.10 -4.66 -7.12
N GLY A 62 2.34 -4.92 -7.53
CA GLY A 62 2.82 -4.63 -8.88
C GLY A 62 4.26 -4.14 -8.89
N THR A 63 4.64 -3.53 -10.01
CA THR A 63 5.99 -3.01 -10.22
C THR A 63 5.95 -1.49 -10.38
N MET A 64 6.75 -0.79 -9.60
CA MET A 64 6.94 0.65 -9.71
C MET A 64 8.39 0.93 -10.09
N ARG A 65 8.62 1.53 -11.26
CA ARG A 65 9.95 1.86 -11.77
C ARG A 65 10.96 0.69 -11.67
N GLY A 66 10.52 -0.50 -12.10
CA GLY A 66 11.36 -1.70 -12.09
C GLY A 66 11.39 -2.46 -10.75
N VAL A 67 10.91 -1.85 -9.66
CA VAL A 67 10.88 -2.48 -8.34
C VAL A 67 9.55 -3.14 -8.07
N GLN A 68 9.55 -4.39 -7.68
CA GLN A 68 8.35 -5.10 -7.25
C GLN A 68 7.93 -4.63 -5.85
N ILE A 69 6.66 -4.28 -5.71
CA ILE A 69 6.07 -3.80 -4.46
C ILE A 69 5.02 -4.78 -3.99
N ALA A 70 5.06 -5.08 -2.71
CA ALA A 70 4.08 -5.92 -2.05
C ALA A 70 3.51 -5.23 -0.80
N SER A 71 2.27 -5.53 -0.46
CA SER A 71 1.70 -5.21 0.84
C SER A 71 1.98 -6.33 1.83
N LEU A 72 2.30 -5.95 3.06
CA LEU A 72 2.40 -6.84 4.19
C LEU A 72 1.22 -6.58 5.12
N GLN A 73 0.36 -7.58 5.27
CA GLN A 73 -0.80 -7.53 6.15
C GLN A 73 -0.56 -8.40 7.37
N VAL A 74 -0.79 -7.84 8.54
CA VAL A 74 -0.69 -8.57 9.81
C VAL A 74 -2.04 -8.51 10.51
N GLU A 75 -2.59 -9.67 10.87
CA GLU A 75 -3.82 -9.79 11.65
C GLU A 75 -3.47 -10.09 13.12
N PRO A 76 -3.35 -9.07 13.97
CA PRO A 76 -2.86 -9.23 15.33
C PRO A 76 -3.97 -9.59 16.34
N ILE A 77 -5.22 -9.75 15.88
CA ILE A 77 -6.36 -9.98 16.76
C ILE A 77 -7.20 -11.14 16.24
N SER A 78 -7.56 -12.06 17.13
CA SER A 78 -8.54 -13.10 16.88
C SER A 78 -9.72 -12.96 17.84
N TYR A 79 -10.93 -13.06 17.32
CA TYR A 79 -12.17 -12.94 18.09
C TYR A 79 -12.85 -14.29 18.24
N ASN A 80 -13.22 -14.63 19.48
CA ASN A 80 -14.07 -15.78 19.77
C ASN A 80 -15.47 -15.29 20.17
N PRO A 81 -16.46 -15.37 19.27
CA PRO A 81 -17.79 -14.86 19.52
C PRO A 81 -18.57 -15.66 20.57
N SER A 82 -18.24 -16.93 20.80
CA SER A 82 -18.95 -17.76 21.79
C SER A 82 -18.65 -17.37 23.22
N SER A 83 -17.47 -16.83 23.49
CA SER A 83 -17.05 -16.32 24.80
C SER A 83 -16.99 -14.80 24.88
N ASN A 84 -17.28 -14.12 23.78
CA ASN A 84 -17.11 -12.67 23.62
C ASN A 84 -15.71 -12.18 24.08
N THR A 85 -14.67 -12.88 23.61
CA THR A 85 -13.28 -12.66 24.01
C THR A 85 -12.44 -12.39 22.78
N ILE A 86 -11.54 -11.44 22.86
CA ILE A 86 -10.48 -11.24 21.85
C ILE A 86 -9.17 -11.79 22.38
N ARG A 87 -8.40 -12.39 21.49
CA ARG A 87 -6.99 -12.69 21.69
C ARG A 87 -6.17 -11.69 20.91
N VAL A 88 -5.34 -10.94 21.61
CA VAL A 88 -4.39 -10.00 21.01
C VAL A 88 -3.03 -10.68 20.96
N PHE A 89 -2.46 -10.78 19.77
CA PHE A 89 -1.11 -11.27 19.56
C PHE A 89 -0.14 -10.09 19.69
N ASN A 90 0.85 -10.22 20.58
CA ASN A 90 1.85 -9.21 20.84
C ASN A 90 3.23 -9.75 20.44
N ASP A 91 4.21 -8.86 20.30
CA ASP A 91 5.60 -9.19 20.00
C ASP A 91 5.73 -10.15 18.79
N ILE A 92 4.96 -9.87 17.74
CA ILE A 92 4.90 -10.73 16.55
C ILE A 92 6.20 -10.57 15.77
N ASN A 93 7.01 -11.64 15.74
CA ASN A 93 8.20 -11.73 14.90
C ASN A 93 7.89 -12.61 13.69
N PHE A 94 8.21 -12.11 12.52
CA PHE A 94 8.03 -12.83 11.26
C PHE A 94 9.21 -12.61 10.32
N GLU A 95 9.42 -13.55 9.44
CA GLU A 95 10.42 -13.52 8.36
C GLU A 95 9.69 -13.45 7.02
N VAL A 96 10.22 -12.64 6.12
CA VAL A 96 9.79 -12.56 4.72
C VAL A 96 10.98 -13.05 3.87
N ASP A 97 10.78 -14.16 3.18
CA ASP A 97 11.78 -14.71 2.28
C ASP A 97 11.48 -14.27 0.84
N PHE A 98 12.50 -13.86 0.12
CA PHE A 98 12.40 -13.46 -1.28
C PHE A 98 12.95 -14.58 -2.16
N GLU A 99 12.07 -15.49 -2.56
CA GLU A 99 12.45 -16.60 -3.43
C GLU A 99 12.72 -16.10 -4.88
N GLY A 100 13.88 -16.46 -5.41
CA GLY A 100 14.27 -16.08 -6.78
C GLY A 100 14.57 -14.58 -6.95
N ALA A 101 14.78 -13.85 -5.87
CA ALA A 101 15.17 -12.45 -5.95
C ALA A 101 16.59 -12.32 -6.53
N ASP A 102 16.73 -11.48 -7.53
CA ASP A 102 18.00 -11.01 -8.05
C ASP A 102 18.25 -9.60 -7.49
N LEU A 103 19.07 -9.53 -6.44
CA LEU A 103 19.35 -8.27 -5.76
C LEU A 103 20.23 -7.35 -6.60
N GLU A 104 21.17 -7.89 -7.37
CA GLU A 104 22.05 -7.13 -8.25
C GLU A 104 21.25 -6.46 -9.37
N LEU A 105 20.39 -7.22 -10.07
CA LEU A 105 19.49 -6.69 -11.08
C LEU A 105 18.50 -5.66 -10.49
N THR A 106 18.04 -5.89 -9.27
CA THR A 106 17.15 -4.95 -8.57
C THR A 106 17.86 -3.62 -8.31
N GLU A 107 19.10 -3.66 -7.85
CA GLU A 107 19.92 -2.48 -7.59
C GLU A 107 20.21 -1.72 -8.89
N GLU A 108 20.67 -2.40 -9.95
CA GLU A 108 20.88 -1.80 -11.28
C GLU A 108 19.61 -1.13 -11.82
N THR A 109 18.46 -1.80 -11.65
CA THR A 109 17.17 -1.28 -12.10
C THR A 109 16.76 -0.04 -11.30
N LEU A 110 17.00 -0.04 -10.00
CA LEU A 110 16.75 1.12 -9.14
C LEU A 110 17.60 2.30 -9.56
N VAL A 111 18.90 2.09 -9.74
CA VAL A 111 19.85 3.13 -10.20
C VAL A 111 19.40 3.69 -11.54
N GLY A 112 19.12 2.84 -12.53
CA GLY A 112 18.72 3.25 -13.88
C GLY A 112 17.33 3.91 -13.97
N SER A 113 16.45 3.69 -13.00
CA SER A 113 15.08 4.19 -13.02
C SER A 113 14.77 5.18 -11.89
N TYR A 114 15.77 5.57 -11.11
CA TYR A 114 15.58 6.48 -9.98
C TYR A 114 15.00 7.83 -10.40
N SER A 115 14.15 8.35 -9.55
CA SER A 115 13.64 9.71 -9.67
C SER A 115 13.31 10.26 -8.28
N PRO A 116 13.83 11.43 -7.89
CA PRO A 116 13.64 12.03 -6.57
C PRO A 116 12.17 12.29 -6.25
N TYR A 117 11.30 12.38 -7.25
CA TYR A 117 9.86 12.54 -7.05
C TYR A 117 9.18 11.33 -6.44
N TYR A 118 9.79 10.13 -6.54
CA TYR A 118 9.28 8.91 -5.94
C TYR A 118 9.85 8.64 -4.55
N ASP A 119 10.80 9.44 -4.09
CA ASP A 119 11.40 9.32 -2.74
C ASP A 119 10.35 9.30 -1.62
N VAL A 120 9.33 10.13 -1.75
CA VAL A 120 8.22 10.19 -0.76
C VAL A 120 7.50 8.85 -0.66
N VAL A 121 7.36 8.13 -1.77
CA VAL A 121 6.72 6.81 -1.82
C VAL A 121 7.67 5.75 -1.27
N TYR A 122 8.92 5.75 -1.70
CA TYR A 122 9.94 4.79 -1.21
C TYR A 122 10.16 4.90 0.29
N LYS A 123 10.21 6.12 0.85
CA LYS A 123 10.37 6.35 2.30
C LYS A 123 9.22 5.81 3.15
N GLN A 124 8.07 5.53 2.55
CA GLN A 124 6.93 4.92 3.24
C GLN A 124 7.00 3.38 3.25
N MET A 125 7.91 2.79 2.48
CA MET A 125 8.07 1.34 2.45
C MET A 125 8.80 0.83 3.70
N PHE A 126 8.41 -0.34 4.18
CA PHE A 126 8.96 -0.95 5.38
C PHE A 126 10.48 -1.15 5.32
N ASN A 127 11.01 -1.47 4.14
CA ASN A 127 12.44 -1.69 3.88
C ASN A 127 13.11 -0.50 3.17
N SER A 128 12.60 0.71 3.32
CA SER A 128 13.09 1.92 2.63
C SER A 128 14.55 2.28 2.90
N ARG A 129 15.11 1.86 4.04
CA ARG A 129 16.51 2.14 4.39
C ARG A 129 17.49 1.53 3.39
N THR A 130 17.19 0.34 2.89
CA THR A 130 18.04 -0.34 1.89
C THR A 130 18.02 0.42 0.56
N LEU A 131 16.89 1.01 0.19
CA LEU A 131 16.77 1.83 -1.03
C LEU A 131 17.48 3.17 -0.88
N ALA A 132 17.41 3.81 0.28
CA ALA A 132 18.06 5.09 0.52
C ALA A 132 19.60 4.98 0.43
N ASP A 133 20.17 3.89 0.91
CA ASP A 133 21.62 3.66 0.86
C ASP A 133 22.11 3.60 -0.60
N VAL A 134 21.39 2.91 -1.49
CA VAL A 134 21.68 2.85 -2.93
C VAL A 134 21.67 4.23 -3.57
N PHE A 135 20.76 5.10 -3.16
CA PHE A 135 20.63 6.45 -3.74
C PHE A 135 21.72 7.44 -3.26
N TYR A 136 22.23 7.27 -2.04
CA TYR A 136 23.32 8.13 -1.54
C TYR A 136 24.65 7.90 -2.24
N ASP A 137 24.89 6.70 -2.73
CA ASP A 137 26.12 6.35 -3.43
C ASP A 137 26.13 6.82 -4.91
N HIS A 138 24.99 7.27 -5.42
CA HIS A 138 24.83 7.72 -6.81
C HIS A 138 24.26 9.15 -6.92
N PRO A 139 24.99 10.18 -6.45
CA PRO A 139 24.54 11.58 -6.51
C PRO A 139 24.38 12.11 -7.93
N ASP A 140 24.99 11.46 -8.91
CA ASP A 140 24.91 11.74 -10.34
C ASP A 140 23.52 11.43 -10.95
N LEU A 141 22.70 10.64 -10.26
CA LEU A 141 21.33 10.33 -10.69
C LEU A 141 20.32 11.46 -10.44
N TYR A 142 20.72 12.51 -9.74
CA TYR A 142 19.89 13.69 -9.51
C TYR A 142 19.94 14.65 -10.70
N GLU A 143 19.42 14.22 -11.82
CA GLU A 143 19.21 15.15 -12.93
C GLU A 143 18.02 16.07 -12.66
N THR A 144 18.30 17.36 -12.52
CA THR A 144 17.30 18.42 -12.44
C THR A 144 17.55 19.43 -13.56
N PRO A 145 16.50 19.93 -14.21
CA PRO A 145 15.07 19.69 -14.01
C PRO A 145 14.62 18.32 -14.54
N VAL A 146 13.54 17.78 -13.92
CA VAL A 146 12.92 16.54 -14.42
C VAL A 146 12.25 16.83 -15.76
N HIS A 147 12.58 16.03 -16.77
CA HIS A 147 11.95 16.08 -18.07
C HIS A 147 10.60 15.37 -18.07
N MET A 148 9.59 16.04 -18.61
CA MET A 148 8.23 15.53 -18.77
C MET A 148 7.82 15.64 -20.22
N THR A 149 7.57 14.51 -20.85
CA THR A 149 7.00 14.49 -22.20
C THR A 149 5.47 14.40 -22.12
N VAL A 150 4.82 15.31 -22.81
CA VAL A 150 3.34 15.35 -22.93
C VAL A 150 3.00 15.03 -24.38
N VAL A 151 2.19 14.00 -24.59
CA VAL A 151 1.62 13.67 -25.89
C VAL A 151 0.13 13.93 -25.81
N ALA A 152 -0.39 14.83 -26.65
CA ALA A 152 -1.78 15.21 -26.65
C ALA A 152 -2.29 15.43 -28.08
N ASN A 153 -3.60 15.32 -28.27
CA ASN A 153 -4.20 15.74 -29.51
C ASN A 153 -4.17 17.27 -29.63
N GLU A 154 -3.94 17.80 -30.84
CA GLU A 154 -3.87 19.25 -31.12
C GLU A 154 -5.09 20.02 -30.61
N MET A 155 -6.27 19.41 -30.61
CA MET A 155 -7.50 20.04 -30.08
C MET A 155 -7.39 20.49 -28.62
N PHE A 156 -6.43 19.95 -27.85
CA PHE A 156 -6.22 20.30 -26.44
C PHE A 156 -5.10 21.33 -26.23
N GLU A 157 -4.45 21.82 -27.27
CA GLU A 157 -3.30 22.72 -27.18
C GLU A 157 -3.59 23.93 -26.29
N GLU A 158 -4.67 24.66 -26.57
CA GLU A 158 -5.06 25.84 -25.79
C GLU A 158 -5.44 25.48 -24.35
N ALA A 159 -6.19 24.40 -24.16
CA ALA A 159 -6.67 23.96 -22.85
C ALA A 159 -5.52 23.48 -21.93
N LEU A 160 -4.42 23.01 -22.49
CA LEU A 160 -3.26 22.55 -21.74
C LEU A 160 -2.34 23.68 -21.26
N GLN A 161 -2.40 24.87 -21.84
CA GLN A 161 -1.45 25.94 -21.53
C GLN A 161 -1.37 26.30 -20.02
N PRO A 162 -2.47 26.45 -19.27
CA PRO A 162 -2.39 26.76 -17.85
C PRO A 162 -1.72 25.64 -17.05
N TRP A 163 -1.94 24.39 -17.44
CA TRP A 163 -1.35 23.23 -16.78
C TRP A 163 0.16 23.13 -17.08
N LEU A 164 0.58 23.37 -18.33
CA LEU A 164 1.99 23.40 -18.74
C LEU A 164 2.74 24.49 -17.97
N ALA A 165 2.17 25.69 -17.91
CA ALA A 165 2.76 26.80 -17.14
C ALA A 165 2.91 26.46 -15.66
N TRP A 166 1.90 25.83 -15.05
CA TRP A 166 1.96 25.39 -13.66
C TRP A 166 3.04 24.34 -13.41
N LYS A 167 3.18 23.37 -14.33
CA LYS A 167 4.22 22.34 -14.23
C LYS A 167 5.63 22.91 -14.39
N THR A 168 5.81 23.87 -15.31
CA THR A 168 7.08 24.59 -15.47
C THR A 168 7.45 25.35 -14.22
N GLN A 169 6.49 26.05 -13.58
CA GLN A 169 6.71 26.71 -12.28
C GLN A 169 7.10 25.73 -11.17
N LYS A 170 6.69 24.47 -11.28
CA LYS A 170 7.06 23.38 -10.38
C LYS A 170 8.46 22.82 -10.63
N GLY A 171 9.18 23.30 -11.64
CA GLY A 171 10.54 22.89 -11.97
C GLY A 171 10.63 21.72 -12.95
N PHE A 172 9.55 21.42 -13.67
CA PHE A 172 9.61 20.47 -14.77
C PHE A 172 10.09 21.12 -16.07
N TYR A 173 10.97 20.44 -16.80
CA TYR A 173 11.22 20.74 -18.21
C TYR A 173 10.22 19.96 -19.03
N ILE A 174 9.42 20.65 -19.87
CA ILE A 174 8.29 20.00 -20.54
C ILE A 174 8.49 20.03 -22.06
N ASP A 175 8.49 18.84 -22.66
CA ASP A 175 8.43 18.63 -24.10
C ASP A 175 6.99 18.25 -24.48
N VAL A 176 6.35 19.05 -25.33
CA VAL A 176 4.97 18.78 -25.79
C VAL A 176 4.98 18.33 -27.23
N ASN A 177 4.38 17.19 -27.51
CA ASN A 177 4.17 16.65 -28.83
C ASN A 177 2.68 16.57 -29.10
N TYR A 178 2.17 17.41 -30.00
CA TYR A 178 0.80 17.34 -30.46
C TYR A 178 0.67 16.38 -31.64
N VAL A 179 -0.38 15.56 -31.62
CA VAL A 179 -0.70 14.58 -32.66
C VAL A 179 -2.08 14.85 -33.22
N GLU A 180 -2.20 14.75 -34.53
CA GLU A 180 -3.49 14.86 -35.22
C GLU A 180 -4.34 13.60 -34.97
N SER A 181 -5.67 13.77 -34.96
CA SER A 181 -6.59 12.64 -35.00
C SER A 181 -6.57 12.01 -36.40
N THR A 182 -6.20 10.74 -36.49
CA THR A 182 -6.35 9.95 -37.72
C THR A 182 -7.81 9.61 -37.97
#